data_94a6d1482581672ddee9d5c31ed7251e
#
_entry.id   94a6d1482581672ddee9d5c31ed7251e
#
_cell.length_a   1.000
_cell.length_b   1.000
_cell.length_c   1.000
_cell.angle_alpha   90.00
_cell.angle_beta   90.00
_cell.angle_gamma   90.00
#
_symmetry.space_group_name_H-M   'P 1'
#
loop_
_entity.id
_entity.type
_entity.pdbx_description
1 polymer ?
#
loop_
_entity_poly.entity_id
_entity_poly.type
_entity_poly.pdbx_seq_one_letter_code
_entity_poly.pdbx_strand_id
1 'polypeptide(L)'
;MVKGINMIKEFRNKFPKVDKTTYVASSAELIGDVEVGENSSIWSGSVLRGDMHYIRIGKNSSVQDNSVMHGTADNYPTIVGDNVTIGHGAIVHGCKIGNFKHV
;
A
#
# COMPACT_ATOMS: atom_id res chain seq x y z
N MET A 1 8.07 7.26 8.18
CA MET A 1 9.47 7.26 7.75
C MET A 1 9.83 5.98 7.02
N VAL A 2 10.46 6.11 5.88
CA VAL A 2 10.94 4.94 5.12
C VAL A 2 12.26 4.50 5.72
N LYS A 3 12.39 3.22 6.02
CA LYS A 3 13.56 2.66 6.70
C LYS A 3 14.24 1.59 5.88
N GLY A 4 15.58 1.57 5.98
CA GLY A 4 16.37 0.52 5.39
C GLY A 4 16.34 0.52 3.88
N ILE A 5 16.67 -0.62 3.30
CA ILE A 5 16.65 -0.79 1.86
C ILE A 5 15.31 -1.43 1.51
N ASN A 6 14.41 -0.61 1.03
CA ASN A 6 13.11 -1.09 0.59
C ASN A 6 13.17 -1.40 -0.88
N MET A 7 12.23 -2.22 -1.33
CA MET A 7 12.02 -2.42 -2.74
C MET A 7 10.93 -1.46 -3.22
N ILE A 8 11.32 -0.21 -3.34
CA ILE A 8 10.44 0.84 -3.85
C ILE A 8 10.85 1.05 -5.31
N LYS A 9 9.94 0.70 -6.22
CA LYS A 9 10.28 0.60 -7.63
C LYS A 9 9.37 1.44 -8.50
N GLU A 10 9.96 2.02 -9.53
CA GLU A 10 9.21 2.74 -10.55
C GLU A 10 8.53 1.75 -11.49
N PHE A 11 7.38 2.14 -12.01
CA PHE A 11 6.73 1.43 -13.10
C PHE A 11 6.03 2.44 -14.01
N ARG A 12 6.42 2.45 -15.28
CA ARG A 12 5.88 3.35 -16.31
C ARG A 12 5.87 4.81 -15.86
N ASN A 13 7.02 5.27 -15.38
CA ASN A 13 7.24 6.63 -14.90
C ASN A 13 6.44 7.00 -13.66
N LYS A 14 5.84 6.03 -12.98
CA LYS A 14 5.20 6.22 -11.69
C LYS A 14 6.08 5.65 -10.61
N PHE A 15 6.25 6.42 -9.56
CA PHE A 15 7.11 6.04 -8.44
C PHE A 15 6.30 6.15 -7.15
N PRO A 16 6.40 5.19 -6.25
CA PRO A 16 5.64 5.25 -5.00
C PRO A 16 5.93 6.51 -4.20
N LYS A 17 4.87 7.12 -3.70
CA LYS A 17 4.96 8.30 -2.84
C LYS A 17 4.53 7.91 -1.44
N VAL A 18 5.46 7.97 -0.52
CA VAL A 18 5.24 7.56 0.86
C VAL A 18 5.50 8.75 1.76
N ASP A 19 4.53 9.07 2.60
CA ASP A 19 4.70 10.16 3.55
C ASP A 19 5.86 9.84 4.49
N LYS A 20 6.62 10.85 4.85
CA LYS A 20 7.84 10.67 5.66
C LYS A 20 7.56 10.08 7.04
N THR A 21 6.34 10.17 7.53
CA THR A 21 5.95 9.60 8.83
C THR A 21 5.57 8.14 8.74
N THR A 22 5.48 7.59 7.53
CA THR A 22 5.05 6.23 7.30
C THR A 22 6.21 5.25 7.51
N TYR A 23 5.92 4.15 8.20
CA TYR A 23 6.89 3.07 8.34
C TYR A 23 6.72 2.09 7.17
N VAL A 24 7.81 1.80 6.49
CA VAL A 24 7.82 0.78 5.45
C VAL A 24 8.92 -0.23 5.78
N ALA A 25 8.52 -1.46 6.05
CA ALA A 25 9.49 -2.51 6.39
C ALA A 25 10.45 -2.74 5.22
N SER A 26 11.70 -3.07 5.53
CA SER A 26 12.71 -3.25 4.48
C SER A 26 12.37 -4.38 3.51
N SER A 27 11.56 -5.35 3.92
CA SER A 27 11.13 -6.45 3.05
C SER A 27 9.81 -6.19 2.33
N ALA A 28 9.20 -5.02 2.54
CA ALA A 28 7.99 -4.67 1.80
C ALA A 28 8.37 -4.17 0.41
N GLU A 29 7.50 -4.44 -0.56
CA GLU A 29 7.75 -4.03 -1.94
C GLU A 29 6.62 -3.13 -2.42
N LEU A 30 6.96 -1.93 -2.86
CA LEU A 30 6.01 -0.97 -3.40
C LEU A 30 6.41 -0.66 -4.84
N ILE A 31 5.49 -0.82 -5.75
CA ILE A 31 5.78 -0.70 -7.19
C ILE A 31 4.79 0.26 -7.84
N GLY A 32 5.32 1.23 -8.56
CA GLY A 32 4.54 2.07 -9.45
C GLY A 32 3.68 3.10 -8.73
N ASP A 33 2.44 3.22 -9.15
CA ASP A 33 1.54 4.29 -8.71
C ASP A 33 0.88 3.96 -7.37
N VAL A 34 1.67 4.12 -6.31
CA VAL A 34 1.27 3.86 -4.94
C VAL A 34 1.44 5.13 -4.12
N GLU A 35 0.43 5.50 -3.35
CA GLU A 35 0.55 6.61 -2.40
C GLU A 35 0.11 6.13 -1.03
N VAL A 36 0.91 6.45 -0.02
CA VAL A 36 0.65 6.06 1.37
C VAL A 36 0.63 7.30 2.24
N GLY A 37 -0.45 7.50 2.98
CA GLY A 37 -0.64 8.67 3.81
C GLY A 37 0.14 8.64 5.11
N GLU A 38 0.04 9.75 5.85
CA GLU A 38 0.84 9.93 7.06
C GLU A 38 0.47 8.95 8.17
N ASN A 39 1.45 8.61 8.97
CA ASN A 39 1.32 7.72 10.14
C ASN A 39 0.78 6.34 9.79
N SER A 40 0.92 5.92 8.56
CA SER A 40 0.54 4.58 8.14
C SER A 40 1.74 3.65 8.23
N SER A 41 1.52 2.35 8.05
CA SER A 41 2.61 1.38 8.14
C SER A 41 2.39 0.23 7.17
N ILE A 42 3.48 -0.15 6.51
CA ILE A 42 3.49 -1.26 5.56
C ILE A 42 4.48 -2.28 6.09
N TRP A 43 4.00 -3.46 6.45
CA TRP A 43 4.78 -4.42 7.20
C TRP A 43 5.47 -5.45 6.32
N SER A 44 6.27 -6.30 6.97
CA SER A 44 7.21 -7.19 6.31
C SER A 44 6.55 -8.11 5.29
N GLY A 45 7.19 -8.24 4.14
CA GLY A 45 6.75 -9.15 3.09
C GLY A 45 5.52 -8.70 2.32
N SER A 46 4.97 -7.52 2.63
CA SER A 46 3.81 -7.02 1.90
C SER A 46 4.22 -6.48 0.54
N VAL A 47 3.33 -6.66 -0.44
CA VAL A 47 3.57 -6.22 -1.82
C VAL A 47 2.41 -5.35 -2.27
N LEU A 48 2.71 -4.10 -2.62
CA LEU A 48 1.74 -3.15 -3.13
C LEU A 48 2.10 -2.85 -4.59
N ARG A 49 1.32 -3.38 -5.51
CA ARG A 49 1.59 -3.25 -6.94
C ARG A 49 0.65 -2.24 -7.58
N GLY A 50 1.13 -1.03 -7.76
CA GLY A 50 0.41 0.00 -8.49
C GLY A 50 0.77 -0.02 -9.98
N ASP A 51 0.79 -1.21 -10.58
CA ASP A 51 1.19 -1.40 -11.97
C ASP A 51 0.01 -1.35 -12.93
N MET A 52 -1.04 -2.11 -12.69
CA MET A 52 -2.22 -2.10 -13.57
C MET A 52 -3.13 -0.93 -13.25
N HIS A 53 -3.25 -0.58 -11.98
CA HIS A 53 -4.02 0.58 -11.54
C HIS A 53 -3.41 1.10 -10.26
N TYR A 54 -3.79 2.30 -9.84
CA TYR A 54 -3.16 2.92 -8.67
C TYR A 54 -3.67 2.32 -7.36
N ILE A 55 -2.84 2.51 -6.32
CA ILE A 55 -3.16 2.14 -4.95
C ILE A 55 -3.05 3.41 -4.09
N ARG A 56 -4.03 3.62 -3.24
CA ARG A 56 -4.02 4.74 -2.30
C ARG A 56 -4.31 4.21 -0.91
N ILE A 57 -3.41 4.50 0.02
CA ILE A 57 -3.58 4.16 1.43
C ILE A 57 -3.72 5.48 2.18
N GLY A 58 -4.75 5.59 2.99
CA GLY A 58 -5.01 6.81 3.76
C GLY A 58 -4.09 6.96 4.95
N LYS A 59 -4.52 7.76 5.93
CA LYS A 59 -3.75 8.07 7.14
C LYS A 59 -4.02 7.04 8.21
N ASN A 60 -3.03 6.82 9.07
CA ASN A 60 -3.16 5.97 10.25
C ASN A 60 -3.65 4.56 9.91
N SER A 61 -3.29 4.07 8.74
CA SER A 61 -3.70 2.75 8.28
C SER A 61 -2.51 1.81 8.28
N SER A 62 -2.78 0.52 8.46
CA SER A 62 -1.73 -0.47 8.59
C SER A 62 -1.99 -1.61 7.62
N VAL A 63 -0.99 -1.92 6.79
CA VAL A 63 -1.01 -3.09 5.92
C VAL A 63 -0.07 -4.10 6.57
N GLN A 64 -0.65 -5.14 7.14
CA GLN A 64 0.10 -6.10 7.93
C GLN A 64 0.91 -7.07 7.06
N ASP A 65 1.71 -7.88 7.73
CA ASP A 65 2.71 -8.75 7.09
C ASP A 65 2.12 -9.63 5.99
N ASN A 66 2.87 -9.78 4.91
CA ASN A 66 2.56 -10.68 3.80
C ASN A 66 1.23 -10.42 3.11
N SER A 67 0.76 -9.20 3.15
CA SER A 67 -0.44 -8.81 2.40
C SER A 67 -0.08 -8.47 0.97
N VAL A 68 -1.03 -8.66 0.07
CA VAL A 68 -0.84 -8.34 -1.34
C VAL A 68 -1.95 -7.40 -1.79
N MET A 69 -1.58 -6.30 -2.42
CA MET A 69 -2.54 -5.32 -2.91
C MET A 69 -2.23 -4.96 -4.36
N HIS A 70 -3.26 -4.94 -5.19
CA HIS A 70 -3.10 -4.48 -6.56
C HIS A 70 -4.46 -4.09 -7.15
N GLY A 71 -4.44 -3.20 -8.14
CA GLY A 71 -5.64 -2.87 -8.90
C GLY A 71 -5.83 -3.85 -10.05
N THR A 72 -6.98 -3.75 -10.69
CA THR A 72 -7.22 -4.53 -11.91
C THR A 72 -6.96 -3.66 -13.14
N ALA A 73 -6.77 -4.30 -14.28
CA ALA A 73 -6.40 -3.62 -15.52
C ALA A 73 -7.45 -2.62 -16.01
N ASP A 74 -8.70 -2.83 -15.65
CA ASP A 74 -9.79 -1.99 -16.18
C ASP A 74 -9.93 -0.69 -15.42
N ASN A 75 -10.91 -0.60 -14.51
CA ASN A 75 -11.21 0.66 -13.84
C ASN A 75 -11.28 0.52 -12.33
N TYR A 76 -10.56 -0.44 -11.77
CA TYR A 76 -10.69 -0.73 -10.35
C TYR A 76 -9.38 -0.53 -9.61
N PRO A 77 -9.08 0.70 -9.19
CA PRO A 77 -7.96 0.94 -8.30
C PRO A 77 -8.24 0.32 -6.93
N THR A 78 -7.20 0.21 -6.12
CA THR A 78 -7.34 -0.23 -4.74
C THR A 78 -7.19 0.99 -3.85
N ILE A 79 -8.24 1.30 -3.09
CA ILE A 79 -8.27 2.48 -2.24
C ILE A 79 -8.59 2.05 -0.82
N VAL A 80 -7.70 2.39 0.10
CA VAL A 80 -7.87 2.13 1.53
C VAL A 80 -7.99 3.46 2.24
N GLY A 81 -9.03 3.61 3.04
CA GLY A 81 -9.29 4.85 3.75
C GLY A 81 -8.37 5.08 4.94
N ASP A 82 -8.83 5.91 5.86
CA ASP A 82 -8.09 6.25 7.06
C ASP A 82 -8.44 5.30 8.20
N ASN A 83 -7.48 5.06 9.09
CA ASN A 83 -7.69 4.23 10.28
C ASN A 83 -8.18 2.83 9.92
N VAL A 84 -7.53 2.22 8.94
CA VAL A 84 -7.87 0.88 8.46
C VAL A 84 -6.72 -0.06 8.79
N THR A 85 -7.06 -1.27 9.23
CA THR A 85 -6.08 -2.34 9.41
C THR A 85 -6.36 -3.43 8.39
N ILE A 86 -5.39 -3.68 7.52
CA ILE A 86 -5.42 -4.82 6.61
C ILE A 86 -4.66 -5.93 7.30
N GLY A 87 -5.35 -7.00 7.69
CA GLY A 87 -4.75 -8.10 8.43
C GLY A 87 -3.68 -8.83 7.61
N HIS A 88 -2.78 -9.50 8.30
CA HIS A 88 -1.67 -10.18 7.63
C HIS A 88 -2.17 -11.27 6.70
N GLY A 89 -1.48 -11.42 5.59
CA GLY A 89 -1.85 -12.40 4.57
C GLY A 89 -3.07 -12.06 3.75
N ALA A 90 -3.62 -10.84 3.89
CA ALA A 90 -4.80 -10.45 3.13
C ALA A 90 -4.45 -10.18 1.68
N ILE A 91 -5.41 -10.43 0.82
CA ILE A 91 -5.30 -10.09 -0.60
C ILE A 91 -6.40 -9.08 -0.91
N VAL A 92 -6.00 -7.87 -1.31
CA VAL A 92 -6.93 -6.78 -1.57
C VAL A 92 -6.67 -6.27 -2.98
N HIS A 93 -7.65 -6.40 -3.85
CA HIS A 93 -7.45 -5.91 -5.20
C HIS A 93 -8.73 -5.30 -5.78
N GLY A 94 -8.54 -4.21 -6.51
CA GLY A 94 -9.61 -3.58 -7.27
C GLY A 94 -10.83 -3.22 -6.44
N CYS A 95 -10.63 -2.71 -5.21
CA CYS A 95 -11.76 -2.39 -4.34
C CYS A 95 -11.46 -1.16 -3.50
N LYS A 96 -12.51 -0.67 -2.86
CA LYS A 96 -12.40 0.47 -1.95
C LYS A 96 -12.81 0.03 -0.56
N ILE A 97 -11.94 0.29 0.40
CA ILE A 97 -12.19 0.01 1.81
C ILE A 97 -12.36 1.34 2.52
N GLY A 98 -13.52 1.55 3.14
CA GLY A 98 -13.81 2.80 3.84
C GLY A 98 -13.05 2.93 5.15
N ASN A 99 -13.23 4.06 5.81
CA ASN A 99 -12.50 4.38 7.05
C ASN A 99 -12.92 3.47 8.20
N PHE A 100 -12.02 3.31 9.17
CA PHE A 100 -12.26 2.58 10.41
C PHE A 100 -12.67 1.11 10.18
N LYS A 101 -12.02 0.45 9.25
CA LYS A 101 -12.29 -0.96 8.95
C LYS A 101 -11.14 -1.84 9.36
N HIS A 102 -11.46 -3.10 9.58
CA HIS A 102 -10.46 -4.14 9.83
C HIS A 102 -10.76 -5.29 8.88
N VAL A 103 -9.78 -5.59 8.06
CA VAL A 103 -9.93 -6.61 7.02
C VAL A 103 -9.13 -7.85 7.37
#